data_7f4cc37f63434205c957fc657ed18ba5
#
_entry.id   7f4cc37f63434205c957fc657ed18ba5
#
_cell.length_a   1.000
_cell.length_b   1.000
_cell.length_c   1.000
_cell.angle_alpha   90.00
_cell.angle_beta   90.00
_cell.angle_gamma   90.00
#
_symmetry.space_group_name_H-M   'P 1'
#
loop_
_entity.id
_entity.type
_entity.pdbx_description
1 polymer ?
#
loop_
_entity_poly.entity_id
_entity_poly.type
_entity_poly.pdbx_seq_one_letter_code
_entity_poly.pdbx_strand_id
1 'polypeptide(L)'
;MNYGISNLSIIPVRIEPSERSEMVTQILFGEHFEMREQMVGWTNVKLAYDGYEGWVDSKMIAPINNRTFSKIENSPFAITSDIITIVPVTDEQNLMLVAGSTLPVWRPYLKQFSVTRETYLATGKVLYGKPKDAREIVIQQALKYFNAPYLWGGRTPFGVDCSGLSQIIYKMIGIKLPRDASQQVKVGTAMSFVDEAEPGDLAFFDDDEGNIVHVGIIWKRNKIIHASGQVRIDNMDQFGIFNIDTQRYTHKLRVMKKIIGTNGTY
;
A
#
# COMPACT_ATOMS: atom_id res chain seq x y z
N MET A 1 21.92 -12.49 -9.14
CA MET A 1 20.72 -11.63 -9.07
C MET A 1 21.14 -10.24 -8.67
N ASN A 2 20.57 -9.24 -9.30
CA ASN A 2 20.83 -7.84 -8.99
C ASN A 2 19.64 -7.30 -8.21
N TYR A 3 19.86 -6.47 -7.19
CA TYR A 3 18.85 -5.95 -6.32
C TYR A 3 18.87 -4.42 -6.30
N GLY A 4 17.72 -3.82 -6.05
CA GLY A 4 17.57 -2.39 -5.90
C GLY A 4 16.70 -2.03 -4.69
N ILE A 5 16.78 -0.77 -4.30
CA ILE A 5 15.95 -0.16 -3.27
C ILE A 5 15.52 1.24 -3.72
N SER A 6 14.35 1.68 -3.31
CA SER A 6 13.94 3.06 -3.51
C SER A 6 14.56 3.94 -2.41
N ASN A 7 15.34 4.93 -2.81
CA ASN A 7 15.78 6.07 -1.98
C ASN A 7 15.04 7.37 -2.34
N LEU A 8 14.02 7.26 -3.22
CA LEU A 8 13.13 8.35 -3.59
C LEU A 8 11.79 8.22 -2.85
N SER A 9 11.08 9.31 -2.70
CA SER A 9 9.76 9.33 -2.04
C SER A 9 8.78 8.39 -2.70
N ILE A 10 8.75 8.39 -4.04
CA ILE A 10 7.84 7.60 -4.87
C ILE A 10 8.52 7.32 -6.20
N ILE A 11 8.42 6.08 -6.68
CA ILE A 11 8.85 5.67 -8.02
C ILE A 11 7.65 5.05 -8.74
N PRO A 12 7.23 5.56 -9.91
CA PRO A 12 6.20 4.92 -10.71
C PRO A 12 6.70 3.60 -11.33
N VAL A 13 5.88 2.58 -11.29
CA VAL A 13 6.12 1.31 -11.98
C VAL A 13 5.17 1.23 -13.15
N ARG A 14 5.70 0.97 -14.33
CA ARG A 14 4.99 0.95 -15.60
C ARG A 14 4.77 -0.47 -16.11
N ILE A 15 3.71 -0.65 -16.90
CA ILE A 15 3.45 -1.96 -17.55
C ILE A 15 4.45 -2.23 -18.68
N GLU A 16 4.93 -1.18 -19.36
CA GLU A 16 5.91 -1.23 -20.43
C GLU A 16 7.05 -0.24 -20.18
N PRO A 17 8.25 -0.42 -20.78
CA PRO A 17 9.41 0.45 -20.59
C PRO A 17 9.24 1.79 -21.31
N SER A 18 8.27 2.61 -20.88
CA SER A 18 7.93 3.91 -21.47
C SER A 18 7.26 4.82 -20.46
N GLU A 19 7.63 6.11 -20.43
CA GLU A 19 6.96 7.14 -19.63
C GLU A 19 5.48 7.33 -19.98
N ARG A 20 5.07 6.95 -21.17
CA ARG A 20 3.69 7.08 -21.66
C ARG A 20 2.84 5.85 -21.41
N SER A 21 3.44 4.76 -20.91
CA SER A 21 2.69 3.54 -20.60
C SER A 21 1.94 3.66 -19.28
N GLU A 22 0.99 2.77 -19.07
CA GLU A 22 0.19 2.68 -17.87
C GLU A 22 1.06 2.55 -16.62
N MET A 23 0.77 3.34 -15.59
CA MET A 23 1.31 3.15 -14.25
C MET A 23 0.48 2.07 -13.54
N VAL A 24 1.10 0.95 -13.23
CA VAL A 24 0.43 -0.20 -12.60
C VAL A 24 0.57 -0.22 -11.08
N THR A 25 1.64 0.37 -10.55
CA THR A 25 1.86 0.55 -9.10
C THR A 25 2.93 1.62 -8.84
N GLN A 26 3.22 1.85 -7.58
CA GLN A 26 4.29 2.75 -7.11
C GLN A 26 5.18 2.01 -6.12
N ILE A 27 6.50 2.26 -6.17
CA ILE A 27 7.45 1.87 -5.14
C ILE A 27 7.63 3.08 -4.23
N LEU A 28 7.42 2.89 -2.93
CA LEU A 28 7.65 3.94 -1.95
C LEU A 28 9.06 3.89 -1.39
N PHE A 29 9.50 4.94 -0.73
CA PHE A 29 10.80 4.99 -0.08
C PHE A 29 11.05 3.75 0.79
N GLY A 30 12.26 3.19 0.68
CA GLY A 30 12.72 2.04 1.44
C GLY A 30 12.16 0.69 0.99
N GLU A 31 11.24 0.65 0.02
CA GLU A 31 10.84 -0.61 -0.61
C GLU A 31 11.95 -1.09 -1.55
N HIS A 32 12.20 -2.39 -1.52
CA HIS A 32 13.28 -3.02 -2.27
C HIS A 32 12.75 -4.10 -3.20
N PHE A 33 13.56 -4.48 -4.19
CA PHE A 33 13.13 -5.32 -5.29
C PHE A 33 14.29 -6.08 -5.95
N GLU A 34 13.97 -7.15 -6.66
CA GLU A 34 14.86 -7.83 -7.59
C GLU A 34 14.86 -7.10 -8.94
N MET A 35 16.03 -6.86 -9.51
CA MET A 35 16.18 -6.39 -10.90
C MET A 35 16.27 -7.60 -11.82
N ARG A 36 15.37 -7.68 -12.81
CA ARG A 36 15.24 -8.81 -13.70
C ARG A 36 15.83 -8.54 -15.07
N GLU A 37 15.07 -7.91 -15.94
CA GLU A 37 15.47 -7.55 -17.30
C GLU A 37 15.91 -6.08 -17.36
N GLN A 38 16.91 -5.78 -18.18
CA GLN A 38 17.38 -4.42 -18.41
C GLN A 38 17.30 -4.09 -19.89
N MET A 39 16.72 -2.94 -20.20
CA MET A 39 16.68 -2.32 -21.51
C MET A 39 17.30 -0.94 -21.42
N VAL A 40 17.47 -0.26 -22.57
CA VAL A 40 18.03 1.09 -22.58
C VAL A 40 17.14 2.04 -21.78
N GLY A 41 17.67 2.50 -20.63
CA GLY A 41 16.99 3.44 -19.72
C GLY A 41 15.95 2.81 -18.78
N TRP A 42 15.62 1.51 -18.91
CA TRP A 42 14.57 0.85 -18.14
C TRP A 42 15.02 -0.45 -17.52
N THR A 43 14.49 -0.75 -16.34
CA THR A 43 14.73 -2.02 -15.65
C THR A 43 13.38 -2.63 -15.24
N ASN A 44 13.15 -3.88 -15.62
CA ASN A 44 12.04 -4.67 -15.07
C ASN A 44 12.40 -5.10 -13.66
N VAL A 45 11.48 -4.88 -12.74
CA VAL A 45 11.67 -5.16 -11.31
C VAL A 45 10.58 -6.08 -10.77
N LYS A 46 10.94 -6.90 -9.80
CA LYS A 46 9.99 -7.66 -8.98
C LYS A 46 10.06 -7.17 -7.55
N LEU A 47 8.95 -6.60 -7.05
CA LEU A 47 8.87 -6.04 -5.72
C LEU A 47 8.98 -7.14 -4.66
N ALA A 48 9.80 -6.94 -3.64
CA ALA A 48 9.94 -7.90 -2.53
C ALA A 48 8.70 -7.90 -1.62
N TYR A 49 7.92 -6.81 -1.61
CA TYR A 49 6.74 -6.67 -0.78
C TYR A 49 5.62 -7.63 -1.18
N ASP A 50 5.22 -7.67 -2.44
CA ASP A 50 4.05 -8.38 -2.96
C ASP A 50 4.32 -9.25 -4.19
N GLY A 51 5.57 -9.22 -4.69
CA GLY A 51 5.97 -9.95 -5.90
C GLY A 51 5.47 -9.31 -7.21
N TYR A 52 4.90 -8.09 -7.16
CA TYR A 52 4.41 -7.40 -8.34
C TYR A 52 5.56 -7.05 -9.29
N GLU A 53 5.33 -7.16 -10.59
CA GLU A 53 6.36 -6.95 -11.62
C GLU A 53 6.00 -5.78 -12.53
N GLY A 54 7.01 -5.04 -12.99
CA GLY A 54 6.83 -3.96 -13.94
C GLY A 54 8.14 -3.20 -14.20
N TRP A 55 8.06 -2.15 -14.99
CA TRP A 55 9.19 -1.39 -15.47
C TRP A 55 9.39 -0.08 -14.71
N VAL A 56 10.64 0.21 -14.38
CA VAL A 56 11.09 1.43 -13.68
C VAL A 56 12.18 2.10 -14.50
N ASP A 57 12.18 3.43 -14.57
CA ASP A 57 13.33 4.18 -15.13
C ASP A 57 14.58 3.85 -14.30
N SER A 58 15.62 3.35 -14.97
CA SER A 58 16.86 2.90 -14.33
C SER A 58 17.57 3.99 -13.51
N LYS A 59 17.32 5.27 -13.80
CA LYS A 59 17.85 6.40 -13.04
C LYS A 59 17.26 6.53 -11.63
N MET A 60 16.08 5.94 -11.40
CA MET A 60 15.38 5.99 -10.11
C MET A 60 15.78 4.87 -9.17
N ILE A 61 16.68 3.97 -9.59
CA ILE A 61 17.05 2.77 -8.83
C ILE A 61 18.36 3.03 -8.08
N ALA A 62 18.35 2.81 -6.77
CA ALA A 62 19.56 2.68 -5.97
C ALA A 62 19.96 1.20 -5.90
N PRO A 63 21.07 0.77 -6.55
CA PRO A 63 21.47 -0.64 -6.53
C PRO A 63 21.99 -1.05 -5.15
N ILE A 64 21.64 -2.26 -4.73
CA ILE A 64 22.12 -2.87 -3.49
C ILE A 64 22.65 -4.28 -3.75
N ASN A 65 23.57 -4.74 -2.91
CA ASN A 65 24.10 -6.09 -3.00
C ASN A 65 23.19 -7.09 -2.24
N ASN A 66 23.44 -8.39 -2.47
CA ASN A 66 22.68 -9.47 -1.83
C ASN A 66 22.70 -9.40 -0.30
N ARG A 67 23.84 -9.03 0.30
CA ARG A 67 23.98 -8.90 1.78
C ARG A 67 23.04 -7.82 2.32
N THR A 68 22.96 -6.68 1.63
CA THR A 68 22.06 -5.57 2.00
C THR A 68 20.61 -5.98 1.83
N PHE A 69 20.26 -6.62 0.71
CA PHE A 69 18.92 -7.15 0.45
C PHE A 69 18.48 -8.10 1.57
N SER A 70 19.27 -9.12 1.88
CA SER A 70 18.99 -10.07 2.95
C SER A 70 18.90 -9.40 4.34
N LYS A 71 19.72 -8.37 4.58
CA LYS A 71 19.65 -7.61 5.83
C LYS A 71 18.33 -6.86 5.97
N ILE A 72 17.81 -6.27 4.88
CA ILE A 72 16.52 -5.55 4.87
C ILE A 72 15.37 -6.54 5.12
N GLU A 73 15.35 -7.66 4.40
CA GLU A 73 14.34 -8.72 4.55
C GLU A 73 14.24 -9.26 5.98
N ASN A 74 15.37 -9.41 6.65
CA ASN A 74 15.44 -9.92 8.02
C ASN A 74 15.35 -8.82 9.10
N SER A 75 15.15 -7.57 8.71
CA SER A 75 15.01 -6.46 9.65
C SER A 75 13.59 -6.33 10.19
N PRO A 76 13.44 -5.80 11.42
CA PRO A 76 12.11 -5.50 11.93
C PRO A 76 11.35 -4.58 10.97
N PHE A 77 10.09 -4.92 10.73
CA PHE A 77 9.18 -4.09 9.95
C PHE A 77 8.95 -2.75 10.64
N ALA A 78 9.17 -1.65 9.93
CA ALA A 78 8.89 -0.30 10.38
C ALA A 78 8.48 0.59 9.22
N ILE A 79 7.55 1.53 9.45
CA ILE A 79 6.89 2.28 8.40
C ILE A 79 6.42 3.64 8.91
N THR A 80 6.46 4.66 8.06
CA THR A 80 5.91 5.99 8.37
C THR A 80 4.39 5.96 8.36
N SER A 81 3.74 6.68 9.28
CA SER A 81 2.28 6.75 9.36
C SER A 81 1.70 8.17 9.25
N ASP A 82 2.53 9.20 9.23
CA ASP A 82 2.10 10.56 8.92
C ASP A 82 1.98 10.74 7.41
N ILE A 83 1.06 11.61 6.97
CA ILE A 83 0.81 11.89 5.54
C ILE A 83 2.12 12.22 4.84
N ILE A 84 2.93 13.09 5.47
CA ILE A 84 4.30 13.43 5.07
C ILE A 84 5.17 13.39 6.31
N THR A 85 6.34 12.79 6.19
CA THR A 85 7.42 12.82 7.17
C THR A 85 8.64 13.48 6.53
N ILE A 86 9.15 14.55 7.10
CA ILE A 86 10.35 15.22 6.64
C ILE A 86 11.54 14.73 7.46
N VAL A 87 12.51 14.11 6.82
CA VAL A 87 13.72 13.58 7.45
C VAL A 87 14.92 14.46 7.02
N PRO A 88 15.54 15.22 7.94
CA PRO A 88 16.73 15.99 7.63
C PRO A 88 17.90 15.10 7.19
N VAL A 89 18.59 15.51 6.13
CA VAL A 89 19.81 14.86 5.61
C VAL A 89 21.03 15.75 5.89
N THR A 90 20.91 17.03 5.54
CA THR A 90 21.87 18.10 5.85
C THR A 90 21.09 19.33 6.30
N ASP A 91 21.79 20.42 6.61
CA ASP A 91 21.14 21.70 6.96
C ASP A 91 20.26 22.24 5.83
N GLU A 92 20.53 21.86 4.57
CA GLU A 92 19.81 22.36 3.39
C GLU A 92 18.97 21.28 2.66
N GLN A 93 19.12 20.01 3.01
CA GLN A 93 18.50 18.89 2.29
C GLN A 93 17.64 18.02 3.20
N ASN A 94 16.46 17.68 2.72
CA ASN A 94 15.52 16.81 3.41
C ASN A 94 15.03 15.68 2.50
N LEU A 95 14.79 14.51 3.09
CA LEU A 95 13.96 13.48 2.45
C LEU A 95 12.51 13.73 2.80
N MET A 96 11.65 13.64 1.82
CA MET A 96 10.21 13.67 2.02
C MET A 96 9.65 12.25 1.87
N LEU A 97 9.16 11.68 2.96
CA LEU A 97 8.59 10.35 3.01
C LEU A 97 7.07 10.44 3.11
N VAL A 98 6.36 9.68 2.30
CA VAL A 98 4.89 9.61 2.35
C VAL A 98 4.45 8.51 3.34
N ALA A 99 3.20 8.58 3.79
CA ALA A 99 2.59 7.52 4.60
C ALA A 99 2.75 6.16 3.92
N GLY A 100 3.19 5.15 4.67
CA GLY A 100 3.46 3.83 4.14
C GLY A 100 4.89 3.61 3.63
N SER A 101 5.77 4.61 3.67
CA SER A 101 7.21 4.44 3.37
C SER A 101 7.86 3.48 4.36
N THR A 102 8.64 2.55 3.85
CA THR A 102 9.39 1.59 4.69
C THR A 102 10.63 2.25 5.27
N LEU A 103 10.97 1.93 6.51
CA LEU A 103 12.19 2.37 7.18
C LEU A 103 13.14 1.17 7.34
N PRO A 104 14.02 0.91 6.36
CA PRO A 104 14.85 -0.29 6.35
C PRO A 104 15.85 -0.33 7.50
N VAL A 105 16.16 -1.52 7.99
CA VAL A 105 17.12 -1.74 9.08
C VAL A 105 16.78 -0.90 10.32
N TRP A 106 15.51 -0.86 10.67
CA TRP A 106 14.96 -0.07 11.77
C TRP A 106 15.63 -0.40 13.12
N ARG A 107 16.01 0.64 13.86
CA ARG A 107 16.58 0.57 15.22
C ARG A 107 15.68 1.37 16.17
N PRO A 108 14.71 0.74 16.84
CA PRO A 108 13.66 1.45 17.59
C PRO A 108 14.19 2.34 18.72
N TYR A 109 15.22 1.88 19.47
CA TYR A 109 15.79 2.64 20.58
C TYR A 109 16.52 3.92 20.14
N LEU A 110 17.11 3.89 18.94
CA LEU A 110 17.83 5.02 18.37
C LEU A 110 16.94 5.86 17.45
N LYS A 111 15.74 5.39 17.15
CA LYS A 111 14.84 5.95 16.13
C LYS A 111 15.55 6.15 14.78
N GLN A 112 16.40 5.19 14.39
CA GLN A 112 17.19 5.25 13.17
C GLN A 112 16.79 4.18 12.17
N PHE A 113 16.97 4.50 10.89
CA PHE A 113 16.86 3.57 9.78
C PHE A 113 18.02 3.80 8.79
N SER A 114 18.32 2.80 7.95
CA SER A 114 19.43 2.90 7.02
C SER A 114 19.01 2.48 5.62
N VAL A 115 19.38 3.29 4.64
CA VAL A 115 19.23 2.99 3.21
C VAL A 115 20.60 3.04 2.57
N THR A 116 20.98 1.99 1.86
CA THR A 116 22.32 1.84 1.30
C THR A 116 23.42 1.97 2.36
N ARG A 117 24.18 3.05 2.35
CA ARG A 117 25.25 3.36 3.32
C ARG A 117 24.87 4.45 4.32
N GLU A 118 23.79 5.15 4.06
CA GLU A 118 23.33 6.29 4.85
C GLU A 118 22.44 5.84 6.01
N THR A 119 22.58 6.50 7.15
CA THR A 119 21.71 6.29 8.33
C THR A 119 21.04 7.60 8.68
N TYR A 120 19.73 7.54 8.86
CA TYR A 120 18.87 8.69 9.11
C TYR A 120 18.18 8.58 10.46
N LEU A 121 17.92 9.71 11.09
CA LEU A 121 17.06 9.80 12.27
C LEU A 121 15.61 9.95 11.81
N ALA A 122 14.76 9.01 12.20
CA ALA A 122 13.35 9.10 11.90
C ALA A 122 12.69 10.24 12.70
N THR A 123 11.99 11.08 11.98
CA THR A 123 11.08 12.09 12.52
C THR A 123 9.63 11.61 12.34
N GLY A 124 8.68 12.20 13.03
CA GLY A 124 7.27 11.82 12.90
C GLY A 124 6.93 10.45 13.50
N LYS A 125 5.72 9.98 13.18
CA LYS A 125 5.15 8.76 13.77
C LYS A 125 5.54 7.53 12.96
N VAL A 126 6.15 6.55 13.65
CA VAL A 126 6.56 5.27 13.08
C VAL A 126 5.71 4.15 13.68
N LEU A 127 5.14 3.32 12.83
CA LEU A 127 4.52 2.05 13.19
C LEU A 127 5.54 0.93 12.97
N TYR A 128 5.69 0.04 13.94
CA TYR A 128 6.61 -1.09 13.83
C TYR A 128 6.10 -2.30 14.63
N GLY A 129 6.50 -3.50 14.19
CA GLY A 129 6.01 -4.73 14.77
C GLY A 129 4.53 -4.99 14.47
N LYS A 130 3.92 -5.93 15.21
CA LYS A 130 2.49 -6.26 15.09
C LYS A 130 1.70 -5.46 16.14
N PRO A 131 0.84 -4.54 15.75
CA PRO A 131 0.06 -3.75 16.70
C PRO A 131 -1.04 -4.60 17.35
N LYS A 132 -1.33 -4.33 18.63
CA LYS A 132 -2.44 -4.98 19.35
C LYS A 132 -3.81 -4.50 18.84
N ASP A 133 -3.90 -3.21 18.48
CA ASP A 133 -5.12 -2.54 18.06
C ASP A 133 -5.18 -2.37 16.54
N ALA A 134 -4.92 -3.47 15.79
CA ALA A 134 -4.79 -3.44 14.34
C ALA A 134 -6.01 -2.84 13.63
N ARG A 135 -7.25 -3.17 14.06
CA ARG A 135 -8.49 -2.65 13.48
C ARG A 135 -8.62 -1.14 13.63
N GLU A 136 -8.31 -0.64 14.82
CA GLU A 136 -8.33 0.80 15.09
C GLU A 136 -7.31 1.54 14.23
N ILE A 137 -6.09 1.01 14.11
CA ILE A 137 -5.04 1.58 13.27
C ILE A 137 -5.47 1.59 11.80
N VAL A 138 -6.05 0.51 11.27
CA VAL A 138 -6.56 0.45 9.90
C VAL A 138 -7.53 1.61 9.64
N ILE A 139 -8.49 1.80 10.52
CA ILE A 139 -9.49 2.88 10.37
C ILE A 139 -8.85 4.26 10.48
N GLN A 140 -8.02 4.48 11.51
CA GLN A 140 -7.33 5.77 11.70
C GLN A 140 -6.46 6.13 10.49
N GLN A 141 -5.74 5.17 9.94
CA GLN A 141 -4.88 5.41 8.78
C GLN A 141 -5.69 5.59 7.49
N ALA A 142 -6.75 4.81 7.27
CA ALA A 142 -7.62 4.97 6.11
C ALA A 142 -8.29 6.35 6.09
N LEU A 143 -8.74 6.85 7.24
CA LEU A 143 -9.32 8.19 7.37
C LEU A 143 -8.34 9.33 7.05
N LYS A 144 -7.04 9.14 7.20
CA LYS A 144 -6.03 10.13 6.78
C LYS A 144 -5.99 10.33 5.26
N TYR A 145 -6.42 9.32 4.50
CA TYR A 145 -6.52 9.39 3.03
C TYR A 145 -7.83 10.03 2.57
N PHE A 146 -8.76 10.37 3.48
CA PHE A 146 -10.03 11.00 3.10
C PHE A 146 -9.78 12.20 2.18
N ASN A 147 -10.55 12.25 1.07
CA ASN A 147 -10.43 13.26 0.02
C ASN A 147 -9.13 13.19 -0.83
N ALA A 148 -8.28 12.17 -0.66
CA ALA A 148 -7.18 11.92 -1.59
C ALA A 148 -7.74 11.62 -2.99
N PRO A 149 -7.18 12.18 -4.08
CA PRO A 149 -7.70 11.93 -5.43
C PRO A 149 -7.49 10.47 -5.85
N TYR A 150 -8.43 9.95 -6.65
CA TYR A 150 -8.24 8.66 -7.30
C TYR A 150 -7.12 8.75 -8.34
N LEU A 151 -6.17 7.85 -8.26
CA LEU A 151 -5.09 7.72 -9.23
C LEU A 151 -4.86 6.23 -9.50
N TRP A 152 -5.11 5.79 -10.73
CA TRP A 152 -4.82 4.41 -11.14
C TRP A 152 -3.34 4.06 -10.91
N GLY A 153 -3.08 2.93 -10.29
CA GLY A 153 -1.73 2.53 -9.88
C GLY A 153 -1.20 3.23 -8.62
N GLY A 154 -1.91 4.21 -8.08
CA GLY A 154 -1.48 5.01 -6.93
C GLY A 154 -1.51 4.27 -5.59
N ARG A 155 -0.56 4.62 -4.70
CA ARG A 155 -0.44 4.07 -3.33
C ARG A 155 -0.18 5.14 -2.27
N THR A 156 -0.40 6.42 -2.60
CA THR A 156 -0.03 7.54 -1.71
C THR A 156 -1.21 8.42 -1.37
N PRO A 157 -1.13 9.24 -0.30
CA PRO A 157 -2.16 10.22 0.02
C PRO A 157 -2.38 11.30 -1.06
N PHE A 158 -1.46 11.41 -2.04
CA PHE A 158 -1.55 12.35 -3.17
C PHE A 158 -2.19 11.75 -4.42
N GLY A 159 -2.51 10.47 -4.38
CA GLY A 159 -3.17 9.72 -5.43
C GLY A 159 -3.15 8.23 -5.10
N VAL A 160 -4.33 7.62 -5.05
CA VAL A 160 -4.49 6.24 -4.62
C VAL A 160 -5.66 5.59 -5.37
N ASP A 161 -5.51 4.32 -5.81
CA ASP A 161 -6.64 3.53 -6.28
C ASP A 161 -7.24 2.66 -5.15
N CYS A 162 -8.30 1.94 -5.45
CA CYS A 162 -9.05 1.18 -4.44
C CYS A 162 -8.20 0.08 -3.78
N SER A 163 -7.46 -0.70 -4.55
CA SER A 163 -6.60 -1.78 -4.05
C SER A 163 -5.29 -1.26 -3.48
N GLY A 164 -4.76 -0.13 -4.00
CA GLY A 164 -3.63 0.58 -3.42
C GLY A 164 -3.93 1.12 -2.02
N LEU A 165 -5.15 1.65 -1.81
CA LEU A 165 -5.60 2.10 -0.49
C LEU A 165 -5.63 0.93 0.50
N SER A 166 -6.33 -0.14 0.19
CA SER A 166 -6.38 -1.32 1.06
C SER A 166 -4.98 -1.88 1.30
N GLN A 167 -4.16 -2.03 0.26
CA GLN A 167 -2.80 -2.55 0.37
C GLN A 167 -1.93 -1.72 1.32
N ILE A 168 -1.89 -0.39 1.14
CA ILE A 168 -1.02 0.46 1.94
C ILE A 168 -1.48 0.55 3.41
N ILE A 169 -2.79 0.58 3.64
CA ILE A 169 -3.33 0.60 5.00
C ILE A 169 -3.03 -0.71 5.74
N TYR A 170 -3.21 -1.85 5.09
CA TYR A 170 -2.86 -3.15 5.69
C TYR A 170 -1.35 -3.35 5.87
N LYS A 171 -0.54 -2.78 4.97
CA LYS A 171 0.91 -2.72 5.15
C LYS A 171 1.27 -2.05 6.48
N MET A 172 0.54 -1.00 6.89
CA MET A 172 0.81 -0.27 8.15
C MET A 172 0.60 -1.10 9.42
N ILE A 173 -0.13 -2.20 9.33
CA ILE A 173 -0.31 -3.16 10.44
C ILE A 173 0.51 -4.44 10.25
N GLY A 174 1.41 -4.47 9.26
CA GLY A 174 2.30 -5.60 8.99
C GLY A 174 1.64 -6.76 8.22
N ILE A 175 0.48 -6.53 7.62
CA ILE A 175 -0.21 -7.51 6.78
C ILE A 175 0.09 -7.18 5.31
N LYS A 176 0.66 -8.15 4.57
CA LYS A 176 0.93 -8.03 3.14
C LYS A 176 -0.33 -8.39 2.35
N LEU A 177 -0.87 -7.44 1.60
CA LEU A 177 -1.91 -7.72 0.60
C LEU A 177 -1.30 -7.66 -0.80
N PRO A 178 -1.79 -8.47 -1.76
CA PRO A 178 -1.46 -8.31 -3.16
C PRO A 178 -1.84 -6.94 -3.70
N ARG A 179 -1.31 -6.57 -4.88
CA ARG A 179 -1.57 -5.24 -5.45
C ARG A 179 -2.99 -5.07 -5.97
N ASP A 180 -3.53 -6.08 -6.67
CA ASP A 180 -4.80 -5.96 -7.38
C ASP A 180 -5.97 -6.47 -6.55
N ALA A 181 -7.15 -5.84 -6.68
CA ALA A 181 -8.38 -6.25 -5.97
C ALA A 181 -8.76 -7.71 -6.28
N SER A 182 -8.58 -8.14 -7.52
CA SER A 182 -8.82 -9.54 -7.98
C SER A 182 -7.90 -10.57 -7.33
N GLN A 183 -6.76 -10.14 -6.81
CA GLN A 183 -5.85 -10.98 -6.03
C GLN A 183 -6.16 -10.86 -4.53
N GLN A 184 -6.47 -9.66 -4.02
CA GLN A 184 -6.80 -9.40 -2.62
C GLN A 184 -8.03 -10.20 -2.16
N VAL A 185 -9.03 -10.38 -3.02
CA VAL A 185 -10.24 -11.18 -2.72
C VAL A 185 -9.93 -12.63 -2.36
N LYS A 186 -8.77 -13.15 -2.78
CA LYS A 186 -8.33 -14.52 -2.47
C LYS A 186 -7.75 -14.66 -1.06
N VAL A 187 -7.51 -13.54 -0.37
CA VAL A 187 -6.92 -13.49 0.97
C VAL A 187 -8.01 -13.44 2.03
N GLY A 188 -7.75 -14.04 3.20
CA GLY A 188 -8.64 -14.03 4.36
C GLY A 188 -9.84 -14.97 4.26
N THR A 189 -10.75 -14.86 5.22
CA THR A 189 -11.94 -15.69 5.37
C THR A 189 -13.17 -14.95 4.85
N ALA A 190 -13.96 -15.61 3.99
CA ALA A 190 -15.22 -15.05 3.49
C ALA A 190 -16.27 -14.99 4.60
N MET A 191 -17.09 -13.94 4.57
CA MET A 191 -18.26 -13.74 5.43
C MET A 191 -19.53 -13.82 4.59
N SER A 192 -20.59 -14.38 5.19
CA SER A 192 -21.86 -14.62 4.50
C SER A 192 -22.82 -13.43 4.63
N PHE A 193 -22.78 -12.71 5.76
CA PHE A 193 -23.72 -11.63 6.06
C PHE A 193 -23.00 -10.32 6.33
N VAL A 194 -23.61 -9.19 5.91
CA VAL A 194 -23.06 -7.84 6.11
C VAL A 194 -22.93 -7.51 7.60
N ASP A 195 -23.82 -8.04 8.43
CA ASP A 195 -23.80 -7.80 9.89
C ASP A 195 -22.65 -8.52 10.61
N GLU A 196 -21.97 -9.48 9.97
CA GLU A 196 -20.76 -10.14 10.50
C GLU A 196 -19.50 -9.29 10.37
N ALA A 197 -19.56 -8.28 9.50
CA ALA A 197 -18.40 -7.48 9.18
C ALA A 197 -18.03 -6.50 10.29
N GLU A 198 -16.76 -6.48 10.65
CA GLU A 198 -16.19 -5.60 11.65
C GLU A 198 -15.38 -4.47 10.99
N PRO A 199 -15.21 -3.32 11.67
CA PRO A 199 -14.34 -2.26 11.18
C PRO A 199 -12.95 -2.80 10.79
N GLY A 200 -12.49 -2.42 9.61
CA GLY A 200 -11.23 -2.89 9.06
C GLY A 200 -11.33 -4.14 8.18
N ASP A 201 -12.46 -4.83 8.10
CA ASP A 201 -12.65 -5.90 7.12
C ASP A 201 -12.76 -5.32 5.70
N LEU A 202 -12.56 -6.15 4.67
CA LEU A 202 -12.61 -5.73 3.27
C LEU A 202 -13.90 -6.19 2.60
N ALA A 203 -14.48 -5.31 1.79
CA ALA A 203 -15.58 -5.63 0.89
C ALA A 203 -15.10 -5.53 -0.56
N PHE A 204 -15.47 -6.53 -1.38
CA PHE A 204 -15.09 -6.66 -2.78
C PHE A 204 -16.32 -6.62 -3.67
N PHE A 205 -16.18 -5.94 -4.80
CA PHE A 205 -17.27 -5.66 -5.72
C PHE A 205 -16.91 -6.13 -7.11
N ASP A 206 -17.90 -6.68 -7.80
CA ASP A 206 -17.73 -7.23 -9.15
C ASP A 206 -18.44 -6.37 -10.23
N ASP A 207 -18.00 -6.61 -11.46
CA ASP A 207 -18.70 -6.17 -12.65
C ASP A 207 -19.81 -7.17 -13.05
N ASP A 208 -20.51 -6.89 -14.15
CA ASP A 208 -21.60 -7.75 -14.65
C ASP A 208 -21.11 -9.13 -15.13
N GLU A 209 -19.80 -9.28 -15.39
CA GLU A 209 -19.16 -10.53 -15.78
C GLU A 209 -18.69 -11.36 -14.55
N GLY A 210 -18.77 -10.78 -13.34
CA GLY A 210 -18.35 -11.41 -12.09
C GLY A 210 -16.86 -11.23 -11.77
N ASN A 211 -16.14 -10.39 -12.51
CA ASN A 211 -14.76 -10.05 -12.22
C ASN A 211 -14.70 -9.06 -11.06
N ILE A 212 -13.78 -9.26 -10.12
CA ILE A 212 -13.54 -8.30 -9.04
C ILE A 212 -12.82 -7.08 -9.60
N VAL A 213 -13.50 -5.93 -9.54
CA VAL A 213 -13.02 -4.65 -10.07
C VAL A 213 -12.83 -3.57 -9.00
N HIS A 214 -13.34 -3.79 -7.77
CA HIS A 214 -13.24 -2.79 -6.73
C HIS A 214 -13.13 -3.42 -5.34
N VAL A 215 -12.53 -2.67 -4.40
CA VAL A 215 -12.39 -3.03 -2.99
C VAL A 215 -12.51 -1.79 -2.10
N GLY A 216 -13.05 -1.97 -0.90
CA GLY A 216 -13.09 -0.94 0.12
C GLY A 216 -12.92 -1.52 1.52
N ILE A 217 -12.63 -0.65 2.48
CA ILE A 217 -12.42 -0.97 3.90
C ILE A 217 -13.71 -0.66 4.66
N ILE A 218 -14.27 -1.64 5.34
CA ILE A 218 -15.46 -1.44 6.19
C ILE A 218 -15.06 -0.55 7.36
N TRP A 219 -15.74 0.59 7.51
CA TRP A 219 -15.44 1.56 8.57
C TRP A 219 -16.23 1.26 9.83
N LYS A 220 -17.54 1.16 9.67
CA LYS A 220 -18.51 0.84 10.71
C LYS A 220 -19.79 0.29 10.07
N ARG A 221 -20.76 -0.12 10.88
CA ARG A 221 -22.02 -0.65 10.35
C ARG A 221 -22.55 0.22 9.21
N ASN A 222 -22.80 -0.39 8.05
CA ASN A 222 -23.33 0.23 6.84
C ASN A 222 -22.49 1.40 6.25
N LYS A 223 -21.17 1.46 6.55
CA LYS A 223 -20.27 2.48 6.01
C LYS A 223 -18.95 1.86 5.53
N ILE A 224 -18.49 2.34 4.38
CA ILE A 224 -17.28 1.89 3.73
C ILE A 224 -16.37 3.07 3.35
N ILE A 225 -15.07 2.92 3.55
CA ILE A 225 -14.03 3.83 3.03
C ILE A 225 -13.49 3.20 1.76
N HIS A 226 -13.55 3.91 0.64
CA HIS A 226 -13.05 3.41 -0.64
C HIS A 226 -12.56 4.54 -1.53
N ALA A 227 -11.79 4.22 -2.59
CA ALA A 227 -11.33 5.19 -3.56
C ALA A 227 -12.15 5.08 -4.85
N SER A 228 -12.98 6.07 -5.11
CA SER A 228 -13.80 6.20 -6.33
C SER A 228 -13.98 7.67 -6.67
N GLY A 229 -13.22 8.16 -7.67
CA GLY A 229 -13.00 9.57 -7.94
C GLY A 229 -12.07 10.24 -6.91
N GLN A 230 -12.30 9.95 -5.65
CA GLN A 230 -11.48 10.31 -4.49
C GLN A 230 -11.68 9.26 -3.40
N VAL A 231 -10.87 9.30 -2.35
CA VAL A 231 -11.15 8.51 -1.14
C VAL A 231 -12.32 9.13 -0.42
N ARG A 232 -13.39 8.35 -0.26
CA ARG A 232 -14.68 8.79 0.26
C ARG A 232 -15.29 7.77 1.20
N ILE A 233 -16.36 8.19 1.88
CA ILE A 233 -17.15 7.34 2.77
C ILE A 233 -18.57 7.31 2.25
N ASP A 234 -19.02 6.12 1.83
CA ASP A 234 -20.38 5.92 1.37
C ASP A 234 -21.16 4.91 2.25
N ASN A 235 -22.45 4.81 2.02
CA ASN A 235 -23.27 3.75 2.61
C ASN A 235 -22.98 2.42 1.88
N MET A 236 -23.08 1.32 2.61
CA MET A 236 -22.96 -0.03 2.06
C MET A 236 -23.98 -0.95 2.72
N ASP A 237 -24.61 -1.79 1.91
CA ASP A 237 -25.49 -2.88 2.33
C ASP A 237 -25.24 -4.15 1.49
N GLN A 238 -26.16 -5.13 1.55
CA GLN A 238 -26.06 -6.39 0.81
C GLN A 238 -26.12 -6.23 -0.72
N PHE A 239 -26.59 -5.10 -1.24
CA PHE A 239 -26.62 -4.82 -2.68
C PHE A 239 -25.30 -4.18 -3.15
N GLY A 240 -24.60 -3.46 -2.26
CA GLY A 240 -23.33 -2.82 -2.59
C GLY A 240 -23.15 -1.42 -2.02
N ILE A 241 -22.35 -0.59 -2.70
CA ILE A 241 -22.10 0.79 -2.30
C ILE A 241 -23.18 1.71 -2.85
N PHE A 242 -23.92 2.35 -1.94
CA PHE A 242 -24.88 3.39 -2.26
C PHE A 242 -24.22 4.77 -2.16
N ASN A 243 -23.99 5.40 -3.31
CA ASN A 243 -23.42 6.73 -3.40
C ASN A 243 -24.49 7.78 -3.06
N ILE A 244 -24.21 8.55 -1.99
CA ILE A 244 -25.19 9.54 -1.46
C ILE A 244 -25.37 10.72 -2.42
N ASP A 245 -24.33 11.11 -3.16
CA ASP A 245 -24.38 12.27 -4.05
C ASP A 245 -25.20 11.99 -5.29
N THR A 246 -25.08 10.77 -5.84
CA THR A 246 -25.79 10.36 -7.07
C THR A 246 -27.10 9.61 -6.80
N GLN A 247 -27.37 9.25 -5.52
CA GLN A 247 -28.54 8.49 -5.08
C GLN A 247 -28.69 7.14 -5.83
N ARG A 248 -27.56 6.45 -6.06
CA ARG A 248 -27.50 5.18 -6.81
C ARG A 248 -26.54 4.20 -6.19
N TYR A 249 -26.79 2.91 -6.41
CA TYR A 249 -25.77 1.88 -6.23
C TYR A 249 -24.74 2.00 -7.34
N THR A 250 -23.46 2.07 -6.95
CA THR A 250 -22.35 2.27 -7.90
C THR A 250 -21.46 1.04 -8.03
N HIS A 251 -21.44 0.18 -7.02
CA HIS A 251 -20.61 -1.03 -6.97
C HIS A 251 -21.44 -2.15 -6.34
N LYS A 252 -21.57 -3.27 -7.04
CA LYS A 252 -22.32 -4.45 -6.61
C LYS A 252 -21.49 -5.30 -5.67
N LEU A 253 -22.00 -5.58 -4.46
CA LEU A 253 -21.26 -6.38 -3.47
C LEU A 253 -21.15 -7.83 -3.94
N ARG A 254 -19.91 -8.33 -3.98
CA ARG A 254 -19.61 -9.74 -4.29
C ARG A 254 -19.35 -10.56 -3.04
N VAL A 255 -18.43 -10.10 -2.20
CA VAL A 255 -18.02 -10.82 -0.98
C VAL A 255 -17.31 -9.87 -0.02
N MET A 256 -17.43 -10.16 1.26
CA MET A 256 -16.63 -9.53 2.31
C MET A 256 -15.62 -10.53 2.86
N LYS A 257 -14.47 -10.02 3.28
CA LYS A 257 -13.35 -10.81 3.80
C LYS A 257 -12.86 -10.28 5.14
N LYS A 258 -12.78 -11.18 6.11
CA LYS A 258 -12.05 -10.96 7.34
C LYS A 258 -10.58 -11.26 7.10
N ILE A 259 -9.73 -10.25 7.27
CA ILE A 259 -8.28 -10.38 7.10
C ILE A 259 -7.60 -10.36 8.47
N ILE A 260 -8.01 -9.45 9.36
CA ILE A 260 -7.42 -9.27 10.68
C ILE A 260 -7.91 -10.37 11.61
N GLY A 261 -6.98 -11.08 12.27
CA GLY A 261 -7.30 -12.16 13.22
C GLY A 261 -7.52 -13.53 12.57
N THR A 262 -7.31 -13.66 11.26
CA THR A 262 -7.22 -14.99 10.63
C THR A 262 -5.84 -15.58 10.87
N ASN A 263 -5.77 -16.86 11.25
CA ASN A 263 -4.50 -17.59 11.50
C ASN A 263 -3.75 -17.91 10.19
N GLY A 264 -3.85 -17.06 9.18
CA GLY A 264 -3.04 -17.14 7.99
C GLY A 264 -1.63 -16.59 8.28
N THR A 265 -0.63 -17.42 8.16
CA THR A 265 0.78 -17.03 8.07
C THR A 265 0.94 -16.07 6.88
N TYR A 266 1.18 -14.80 7.13
CA TYR A 266 1.59 -13.79 6.16
C TYR A 266 3.06 -13.45 6.38
#